data_b8ec5bea919e534becb70c490571dc1f
#
_entry.id   b8ec5bea919e534becb70c490571dc1f
#
_cell.length_a   1.000
_cell.length_b   1.000
_cell.length_c   1.000
_cell.angle_alpha   90.00
_cell.angle_beta   90.00
_cell.angle_gamma   90.00
#
_symmetry.space_group_name_H-M   'P 1'
#
loop_
_entity.id
_entity.type
_entity.pdbx_description
1 polymer ?
#
loop_
_entity_poly.entity_id
_entity_poly.type
_entity_poly.pdbx_seq_one_letter_code
_entity_poly.pdbx_strand_id
1 'polypeptide(L)'
;MVYELYAAPLFRTGMRVLEIGPDKFPTTLQDISHRPGIEWDVLGLEPDPQLQIVATSEYEYPIPEASYDVVVAANVLEHVRKPWIWIRELSRIVRPGGYVVTVNPVSWPYHEAPIDCWRVFPEGMQALLDDAGLETVVNRFESHEAIRSRNDTPGRSITAYGWKHQLVDRLLGWIGYPQERAYDLITVARRPV
;
A
#
# COMPACT_ATOMS: atom_id res chain seq x y z
N MET A 1 5.31 -11.41 -0.09
CA MET A 1 5.24 -9.92 -0.23
C MET A 1 5.63 -9.25 1.08
N VAL A 2 6.09 -8.00 1.06
CA VAL A 2 6.41 -7.22 2.29
C VAL A 2 5.19 -7.14 3.22
N TYR A 3 4.00 -7.00 2.65
CA TYR A 3 2.73 -7.03 3.35
C TYR A 3 2.51 -8.30 4.20
N GLU A 4 2.83 -9.49 3.70
CA GLU A 4 2.65 -10.74 4.44
C GLU A 4 3.48 -10.78 5.73
N LEU A 5 4.67 -10.20 5.68
CA LEU A 5 5.58 -10.20 6.82
C LEU A 5 5.12 -9.28 7.95
N TYR A 6 4.64 -8.09 7.61
CA TYR A 6 4.39 -7.03 8.60
C TYR A 6 2.90 -6.79 8.88
N ALA A 7 2.04 -6.96 7.90
CA ALA A 7 0.62 -6.64 8.01
C ALA A 7 -0.26 -7.87 8.25
N ALA A 8 -0.05 -8.98 7.54
CA ALA A 8 -0.90 -10.15 7.69
C ALA A 8 -1.00 -10.70 9.13
N PRO A 9 0.04 -10.60 9.99
CA PRO A 9 -0.06 -11.01 11.40
C PRO A 9 -1.01 -10.16 12.26
N LEU A 10 -1.40 -8.97 11.80
CA LEU A 10 -2.33 -8.09 12.54
C LEU A 10 -3.78 -8.57 12.47
N PHE A 11 -4.14 -9.30 11.42
CA PHE A 11 -5.52 -9.70 11.17
C PHE A 11 -5.95 -10.87 12.06
N ARG A 12 -7.10 -10.71 12.70
CA ARG A 12 -7.68 -11.68 13.64
C ARG A 12 -9.15 -11.92 13.33
N THR A 13 -9.64 -13.08 13.72
CA THR A 13 -11.08 -13.42 13.65
C THR A 13 -11.95 -12.33 14.30
N GLY A 14 -13.03 -11.97 13.64
CA GLY A 14 -14.01 -11.00 14.13
C GLY A 14 -13.64 -9.53 13.92
N MET A 15 -12.55 -9.25 13.21
CA MET A 15 -12.21 -7.87 12.83
C MET A 15 -13.04 -7.38 11.66
N ARG A 16 -13.28 -6.06 11.65
CA ARG A 16 -13.76 -5.33 10.47
C ARG A 16 -12.59 -4.66 9.77
N VAL A 17 -12.43 -4.95 8.50
CA VAL A 17 -11.34 -4.46 7.66
C VAL A 17 -11.90 -3.65 6.51
N LEU A 18 -11.31 -2.49 6.23
CA LEU A 18 -11.55 -1.74 5.03
C LEU A 18 -10.33 -1.79 4.13
N GLU A 19 -10.50 -2.23 2.90
CA GLU A 19 -9.51 -2.11 1.83
C GLU A 19 -9.86 -0.96 0.90
N ILE A 20 -8.88 -0.12 0.58
CA ILE A 20 -9.03 1.00 -0.33
C ILE A 20 -8.23 0.73 -1.60
N GLY A 21 -8.88 0.85 -2.76
CA GLY A 21 -8.26 0.68 -4.07
C GLY A 21 -7.92 -0.79 -4.38
N PRO A 22 -8.93 -1.65 -4.61
CA PRO A 22 -8.70 -3.05 -4.92
C PRO A 22 -8.00 -3.26 -6.26
N ASP A 23 -7.15 -4.29 -6.34
CA ASP A 23 -6.48 -4.72 -7.57
C ASP A 23 -7.35 -5.65 -8.43
N LYS A 24 -8.19 -6.45 -7.81
CA LYS A 24 -9.08 -7.47 -8.39
C LYS A 24 -10.11 -7.91 -7.36
N PHE A 25 -10.98 -8.87 -7.72
CA PHE A 25 -11.91 -9.50 -6.77
C PHE A 25 -11.86 -11.04 -6.87
N PRO A 26 -11.76 -11.81 -5.74
CA PRO A 26 -11.38 -11.27 -4.43
C PRO A 26 -10.01 -10.58 -4.51
N THR A 27 -9.76 -9.61 -3.63
CA THR A 27 -8.52 -8.83 -3.67
C THR A 27 -7.32 -9.66 -3.26
N THR A 28 -6.13 -9.28 -3.74
CA THR A 28 -4.89 -9.97 -3.32
C THR A 28 -4.66 -9.85 -1.82
N LEU A 29 -4.98 -8.69 -1.21
CA LEU A 29 -4.82 -8.49 0.24
C LEU A 29 -5.82 -9.33 1.04
N GLN A 30 -7.05 -9.45 0.56
CA GLN A 30 -8.08 -10.30 1.14
C GLN A 30 -7.65 -11.77 1.13
N ASP A 31 -7.16 -12.27 -0.01
CA ASP A 31 -6.67 -13.65 -0.13
C ASP A 31 -5.53 -13.96 0.87
N ILE A 32 -4.57 -13.04 1.02
CA ILE A 32 -3.41 -13.20 1.92
C ILE A 32 -3.83 -13.09 3.39
N SER A 33 -4.76 -12.21 3.70
CA SER A 33 -5.14 -11.87 5.08
C SER A 33 -6.32 -12.68 5.59
N HIS A 34 -6.89 -13.55 4.78
CA HIS A 34 -8.10 -14.29 5.11
C HIS A 34 -8.00 -15.00 6.47
N ARG A 35 -8.98 -14.74 7.32
CA ARG A 35 -9.21 -15.45 8.58
C ARG A 35 -10.71 -15.64 8.75
N PRO A 36 -11.18 -16.73 9.32
CA PRO A 36 -12.60 -16.95 9.57
C PRO A 36 -13.22 -15.79 10.37
N GLY A 37 -14.37 -15.30 9.90
CA GLY A 37 -15.12 -14.25 10.60
C GLY A 37 -14.56 -12.82 10.49
N ILE A 38 -13.61 -12.57 9.60
CA ILE A 38 -13.27 -11.19 9.21
C ILE A 38 -14.38 -10.65 8.30
N GLU A 39 -14.88 -9.47 8.63
CA GLU A 39 -15.74 -8.67 7.75
C GLU A 39 -14.83 -7.76 6.92
N TRP A 40 -14.82 -7.97 5.60
CA TRP A 40 -13.94 -7.26 4.68
C TRP A 40 -14.76 -6.43 3.71
N ASP A 41 -14.71 -5.12 3.91
CA ASP A 41 -15.32 -4.14 3.01
C ASP A 41 -14.25 -3.59 2.06
N VAL A 42 -14.64 -3.29 0.82
CA VAL A 42 -13.76 -2.73 -0.21
C VAL A 42 -14.33 -1.41 -0.69
N LEU A 43 -13.46 -0.38 -0.71
CA LEU A 43 -13.79 0.96 -1.18
C LEU A 43 -13.05 1.29 -2.47
N GLY A 44 -13.78 1.84 -3.43
CA GLY A 44 -13.23 2.41 -4.67
C GLY A 44 -13.85 3.75 -5.01
N LEU A 45 -13.25 4.48 -5.94
CA LEU A 45 -13.77 5.75 -6.46
C LEU A 45 -14.66 5.54 -7.70
N GLU A 46 -14.35 4.53 -8.50
CA GLU A 46 -15.15 4.18 -9.67
C GLU A 46 -16.17 3.09 -9.29
N PRO A 47 -17.43 3.22 -9.72
CA PRO A 47 -18.45 2.22 -9.40
C PRO A 47 -18.11 0.83 -9.97
N ASP A 48 -18.12 -0.17 -9.10
CA ASP A 48 -18.02 -1.59 -9.44
C ASP A 48 -19.03 -2.38 -8.60
N PRO A 49 -19.76 -3.37 -9.17
CA PRO A 49 -20.73 -4.16 -8.42
C PRO A 49 -20.18 -4.97 -7.24
N GLN A 50 -18.87 -5.17 -7.18
CA GLN A 50 -18.18 -5.91 -6.12
C GLN A 50 -17.67 -5.01 -4.98
N LEU A 51 -17.76 -3.68 -5.13
CA LEU A 51 -17.44 -2.74 -4.06
C LEU A 51 -18.58 -2.68 -3.04
N GLN A 52 -18.24 -2.67 -1.76
CA GLN A 52 -19.17 -2.37 -0.68
C GLN A 52 -19.38 -0.86 -0.53
N ILE A 53 -18.37 -0.07 -0.86
CA ILE A 53 -18.39 1.39 -0.70
C ILE A 53 -17.84 2.05 -1.96
N VAL A 54 -18.63 2.97 -2.53
CA VAL A 54 -18.19 3.86 -3.61
C VAL A 54 -18.05 5.26 -3.03
N ALA A 55 -16.83 5.80 -3.04
CA ALA A 55 -16.56 7.16 -2.59
C ALA A 55 -16.52 8.12 -3.78
N THR A 56 -17.00 9.35 -3.57
CA THR A 56 -16.99 10.43 -4.57
C THR A 56 -15.82 11.38 -4.39
N SER A 57 -15.02 11.18 -3.37
CA SER A 57 -13.87 12.03 -3.00
C SER A 57 -12.67 11.15 -2.64
N GLU A 58 -11.47 11.61 -3.00
CA GLU A 58 -10.20 11.02 -2.54
C GLU A 58 -9.96 11.21 -1.03
N TYR A 59 -10.68 12.14 -0.38
CA TYR A 59 -10.35 12.67 0.95
C TYR A 59 -11.46 12.55 1.98
N GLU A 60 -12.66 12.19 1.57
CA GLU A 60 -13.82 12.12 2.43
C GLU A 60 -14.65 10.91 2.05
N TYR A 61 -14.69 9.94 2.93
CA TYR A 61 -15.38 8.68 2.69
C TYR A 61 -16.74 8.65 3.43
N PRO A 62 -17.78 8.06 2.82
CA PRO A 62 -19.12 7.94 3.44
C PRO A 62 -19.11 6.89 4.57
N ILE A 63 -18.16 7.00 5.47
CA ILE A 63 -17.88 6.06 6.56
C ILE A 63 -17.87 6.83 7.88
N PRO A 64 -18.62 6.39 8.91
CA PRO A 64 -18.54 6.98 10.24
C PRO A 64 -17.13 6.88 10.83
N GLU A 65 -16.80 7.79 11.76
CA GLU A 65 -15.56 7.72 12.53
C GLU A 65 -15.46 6.40 13.29
N ALA A 66 -14.23 5.88 13.47
CA ALA A 66 -13.93 4.72 14.29
C ALA A 66 -14.70 3.44 13.90
N SER A 67 -14.91 3.21 12.60
CA SER A 67 -15.72 2.11 12.06
C SER A 67 -14.97 0.81 11.85
N TYR A 68 -13.65 0.84 11.67
CA TYR A 68 -12.84 -0.31 11.29
C TYR A 68 -11.70 -0.59 12.26
N ASP A 69 -11.38 -1.88 12.41
CA ASP A 69 -10.22 -2.36 13.17
C ASP A 69 -8.91 -2.13 12.41
N VAL A 70 -8.97 -2.35 11.10
CA VAL A 70 -7.84 -2.18 10.18
C VAL A 70 -8.33 -1.48 8.92
N VAL A 71 -7.58 -0.47 8.49
CA VAL A 71 -7.71 0.13 7.17
C VAL A 71 -6.45 -0.17 6.39
N VAL A 72 -6.59 -0.76 5.20
CA VAL A 72 -5.45 -1.16 4.37
C VAL A 72 -5.56 -0.55 2.98
N ALA A 73 -4.43 -0.08 2.45
CA ALA A 73 -4.30 0.41 1.09
C ALA A 73 -2.94 0.03 0.51
N ALA A 74 -2.93 -0.60 -0.64
CA ALA A 74 -1.72 -0.95 -1.37
C ALA A 74 -1.72 -0.31 -2.75
N ASN A 75 -0.64 0.39 -3.08
CA ASN A 75 -0.48 1.12 -4.34
C ASN A 75 -1.62 2.13 -4.59
N VAL A 76 -1.94 2.91 -3.57
CA VAL A 76 -2.98 3.95 -3.62
C VAL A 76 -2.40 5.34 -3.36
N LEU A 77 -1.50 5.48 -2.37
CA LEU A 77 -0.98 6.78 -1.92
C LEU A 77 -0.33 7.56 -3.07
N GLU A 78 0.38 6.88 -3.96
CA GLU A 78 1.02 7.50 -5.13
C GLU A 78 0.04 8.17 -6.08
N HIS A 79 -1.23 7.75 -6.05
CA HIS A 79 -2.32 8.28 -6.87
C HIS A 79 -3.15 9.37 -6.18
N VAL A 80 -2.88 9.64 -4.89
CA VAL A 80 -3.63 10.63 -4.10
C VAL A 80 -2.95 11.99 -4.17
N ARG A 81 -3.66 13.04 -4.65
CA ARG A 81 -3.06 14.38 -4.83
C ARG A 81 -2.60 15.03 -3.54
N LYS A 82 -3.31 14.81 -2.42
CA LYS A 82 -3.05 15.42 -1.11
C LYS A 82 -2.94 14.34 -0.03
N PRO A 83 -1.83 13.59 0.04
CA PRO A 83 -1.68 12.45 0.94
C PRO A 83 -1.83 12.83 2.42
N TRP A 84 -1.48 14.07 2.82
CA TRP A 84 -1.67 14.56 4.20
C TRP A 84 -3.15 14.70 4.59
N ILE A 85 -4.07 14.97 3.66
CA ILE A 85 -5.51 14.95 3.93
C ILE A 85 -6.01 13.51 3.98
N TRP A 86 -5.57 12.71 3.04
CA TRP A 86 -5.96 11.31 2.92
C TRP A 86 -5.57 10.49 4.16
N ILE A 87 -4.34 10.61 4.67
CA ILE A 87 -3.90 9.89 5.88
C ILE A 87 -4.72 10.29 7.10
N ARG A 88 -5.13 11.56 7.24
CA ARG A 88 -6.04 12.01 8.31
C ARG A 88 -7.42 11.35 8.19
N GLU A 89 -7.92 11.18 6.96
CA GLU A 89 -9.17 10.45 6.74
C GLU A 89 -9.05 8.98 7.12
N LEU A 90 -7.94 8.30 6.79
CA LEU A 90 -7.69 6.94 7.25
C LEU A 90 -7.62 6.88 8.79
N SER A 91 -6.97 7.84 9.43
CA SER A 91 -6.93 7.96 10.89
C SER A 91 -8.32 8.14 11.48
N ARG A 92 -9.20 8.92 10.85
CA ARG A 92 -10.58 9.15 11.31
C ARG A 92 -11.40 7.86 11.30
N ILE A 93 -11.31 7.08 10.23
CA ILE A 93 -12.16 5.89 10.05
C ILE A 93 -11.68 4.65 10.80
N VAL A 94 -10.39 4.55 11.11
CA VAL A 94 -9.88 3.48 11.98
C VAL A 94 -10.22 3.79 13.44
N ARG A 95 -10.61 2.79 14.22
CA ARG A 95 -10.95 2.95 15.64
C ARG A 95 -9.71 3.23 16.50
N PRO A 96 -9.85 3.84 17.71
CA PRO A 96 -8.77 3.89 18.68
C PRO A 96 -8.22 2.49 18.96
N GLY A 97 -6.89 2.34 18.96
CA GLY A 97 -6.20 1.06 19.07
C GLY A 97 -6.14 0.22 17.80
N GLY A 98 -6.84 0.61 16.72
CA GLY A 98 -6.80 -0.03 15.40
C GLY A 98 -5.59 0.39 14.57
N TYR A 99 -5.49 -0.14 13.34
CA TYR A 99 -4.30 0.00 12.50
C TYR A 99 -4.64 0.57 11.13
N VAL A 100 -3.76 1.43 10.64
CA VAL A 100 -3.66 1.85 9.23
C VAL A 100 -2.45 1.15 8.64
N VAL A 101 -2.62 0.48 7.50
CA VAL A 101 -1.56 -0.24 6.78
C VAL A 101 -1.49 0.30 5.37
N THR A 102 -0.31 0.75 4.94
CA THR A 102 -0.08 1.14 3.55
C THR A 102 1.14 0.43 2.97
N VAL A 103 1.05 0.09 1.68
CA VAL A 103 2.19 -0.37 0.87
C VAL A 103 2.27 0.55 -0.34
N ASN A 104 3.40 1.21 -0.54
CA ASN A 104 3.56 2.19 -1.60
C ASN A 104 4.86 1.98 -2.35
N PRO A 105 4.89 2.14 -3.69
CA PRO A 105 6.11 2.05 -4.46
C PRO A 105 7.01 3.25 -4.17
N VAL A 106 8.30 2.99 -3.94
CA VAL A 106 9.33 4.03 -3.79
C VAL A 106 10.22 4.09 -5.01
N SER A 107 10.55 2.94 -5.60
CA SER A 107 11.29 2.84 -6.85
C SER A 107 10.43 2.11 -7.88
N TRP A 108 9.67 2.87 -8.65
CA TRP A 108 8.78 2.37 -9.68
C TRP A 108 8.69 3.38 -10.82
N PRO A 109 8.65 2.95 -12.10
CA PRO A 109 8.46 3.86 -13.23
C PRO A 109 7.18 4.68 -13.11
N TYR A 110 7.22 5.90 -13.67
CA TYR A 110 6.01 6.72 -13.80
C TYR A 110 4.90 5.94 -14.51
N HIS A 111 3.70 5.95 -13.91
CA HIS A 111 2.52 5.30 -14.47
C HIS A 111 1.25 6.06 -14.07
N GLU A 112 0.42 6.36 -15.05
CA GLU A 112 -0.88 6.99 -14.82
C GLU A 112 -1.96 5.93 -14.61
N ALA A 113 -2.57 5.92 -13.40
CA ALA A 113 -3.72 5.08 -13.12
C ALA A 113 -4.56 5.63 -11.94
N PRO A 114 -5.28 6.73 -12.06
CA PRO A 114 -5.39 7.72 -13.15
C PRO A 114 -4.30 8.80 -13.16
N ILE A 115 -3.54 8.98 -12.10
CA ILE A 115 -2.44 9.94 -11.92
C ILE A 115 -1.32 9.27 -11.13
N ASP A 116 -0.10 9.80 -11.23
CA ASP A 116 1.05 9.33 -10.48
C ASP A 116 1.76 10.54 -9.86
N CYS A 117 1.63 10.74 -8.55
CA CYS A 117 2.02 11.97 -7.86
C CYS A 117 3.24 11.79 -6.96
N TRP A 118 3.37 10.64 -6.29
CA TRP A 118 4.26 10.53 -5.14
C TRP A 118 5.11 9.26 -5.14
N ARG A 119 6.35 9.43 -4.66
CA ARG A 119 7.24 8.38 -4.18
C ARG A 119 7.67 8.76 -2.78
N VAL A 120 7.00 8.21 -1.77
CA VAL A 120 7.16 8.62 -0.36
C VAL A 120 8.22 7.73 0.30
N PHE A 121 9.25 8.36 0.83
CA PHE A 121 10.29 7.72 1.64
C PHE A 121 9.88 7.62 3.13
N PRO A 122 10.58 6.80 3.94
CA PRO A 122 10.22 6.59 5.34
C PRO A 122 10.02 7.89 6.15
N GLU A 123 10.88 8.86 6.00
CA GLU A 123 10.80 10.14 6.71
C GLU A 123 9.60 10.98 6.28
N GLY A 124 9.27 10.95 4.98
CA GLY A 124 8.07 11.59 4.45
C GLY A 124 6.79 10.93 4.98
N MET A 125 6.77 9.59 5.03
CA MET A 125 5.65 8.86 5.62
C MET A 125 5.53 9.15 7.13
N GLN A 126 6.64 9.19 7.86
CA GLN A 126 6.62 9.55 9.28
C GLN A 126 5.97 10.92 9.51
N ALA A 127 6.32 11.92 8.69
CA ALA A 127 5.70 13.24 8.79
C ALA A 127 4.19 13.22 8.52
N LEU A 128 3.72 12.39 7.57
CA LEU A 128 2.30 12.21 7.30
C LEU A 128 1.55 11.55 8.48
N LEU A 129 2.18 10.55 9.11
CA LEU A 129 1.61 9.85 10.27
C LEU A 129 1.53 10.78 11.49
N ASP A 130 2.60 11.54 11.77
CA ASP A 130 2.65 12.49 12.88
C ASP A 130 1.56 13.57 12.73
N ASP A 131 1.38 14.09 11.51
CA ASP A 131 0.34 15.06 11.18
C ASP A 131 -1.09 14.49 11.34
N ALA A 132 -1.27 13.18 11.13
CA ALA A 132 -2.54 12.48 11.31
C ALA A 132 -2.76 11.96 12.74
N GLY A 133 -1.83 12.16 13.67
CA GLY A 133 -1.89 11.67 15.03
C GLY A 133 -1.80 10.15 15.15
N LEU A 134 -1.10 9.49 14.24
CA LEU A 134 -0.90 8.04 14.23
C LEU A 134 0.46 7.67 14.79
N GLU A 135 0.51 6.63 15.61
CA GLU A 135 1.76 6.07 16.14
C GLU A 135 2.37 5.06 15.15
N THR A 136 3.62 5.24 14.79
CA THR A 136 4.34 4.32 13.89
C THR A 136 4.67 3.01 14.59
N VAL A 137 4.23 1.89 14.00
CA VAL A 137 4.60 0.53 14.43
C VAL A 137 5.65 -0.07 13.51
N VAL A 138 5.46 0.09 12.19
CA VAL A 138 6.40 -0.30 11.14
C VAL A 138 6.46 0.82 10.11
N ASN A 139 7.65 1.17 9.68
CA ASN A 139 7.88 2.09 8.58
C ASN A 139 9.18 1.68 7.90
N ARG A 140 9.08 0.76 6.93
CA ARG A 140 10.25 0.08 6.38
C ARG A 140 10.28 0.14 4.87
N PHE A 141 11.43 0.55 4.39
CA PHE A 141 11.81 0.55 2.98
C PHE A 141 12.50 -0.77 2.66
N GLU A 142 11.77 -1.71 2.08
CA GLU A 142 12.25 -3.07 1.81
C GLU A 142 11.75 -3.58 0.46
N SER A 143 12.52 -4.46 -0.15
CA SER A 143 12.06 -5.31 -1.24
C SER A 143 12.41 -6.76 -0.97
N HIS A 144 11.42 -7.63 -0.95
CA HIS A 144 11.59 -9.08 -0.89
C HIS A 144 11.49 -9.74 -2.28
N GLU A 145 11.37 -8.92 -3.30
CA GLU A 145 11.21 -9.42 -4.65
C GLU A 145 12.58 -9.67 -5.31
N ALA A 146 12.62 -10.64 -6.22
CA ALA A 146 13.76 -10.83 -7.10
C ALA A 146 14.06 -9.53 -7.85
N ILE A 147 15.34 -9.31 -8.20
CA ILE A 147 15.77 -8.15 -8.96
C ILE A 147 14.85 -7.95 -10.17
N ARG A 148 14.16 -6.84 -10.19
CA ARG A 148 13.34 -6.40 -11.31
C ARG A 148 14.04 -5.23 -11.98
N SER A 149 14.03 -5.17 -13.29
CA SER A 149 14.51 -4.01 -14.00
C SER A 149 13.40 -3.33 -14.76
N ARG A 150 13.66 -2.06 -15.02
CA ARG A 150 12.81 -1.22 -15.83
C ARG A 150 12.76 -1.73 -17.27
N ASN A 151 11.55 -1.86 -17.80
CA ASN A 151 11.34 -2.01 -19.23
C ASN A 151 10.75 -0.69 -19.75
N ASP A 152 11.55 0.08 -20.48
CA ASP A 152 11.16 1.39 -21.02
C ASP A 152 10.10 1.32 -22.13
N THR A 153 9.54 0.14 -22.38
CA THR A 153 8.47 -0.02 -23.38
C THR A 153 7.14 0.46 -22.75
N PRO A 154 6.48 1.47 -23.32
CA PRO A 154 5.20 1.95 -22.86
C PRO A 154 4.18 0.80 -22.71
N GLY A 155 3.47 0.76 -21.58
CA GLY A 155 2.44 -0.25 -21.29
C GLY A 155 2.96 -1.61 -20.82
N ARG A 156 4.25 -1.78 -20.60
CA ARG A 156 4.80 -2.99 -19.95
C ARG A 156 5.16 -2.73 -18.49
N SER A 157 4.62 -3.58 -17.64
CA SER A 157 5.02 -3.63 -16.22
C SER A 157 6.46 -4.14 -16.08
N ILE A 158 7.09 -3.83 -14.96
CA ILE A 158 8.37 -4.43 -14.57
C ILE A 158 8.20 -5.95 -14.54
N THR A 159 9.01 -6.64 -15.31
CA THR A 159 9.02 -8.10 -15.35
C THR A 159 10.21 -8.64 -14.57
N ALA A 160 10.00 -9.74 -13.84
CA ALA A 160 11.11 -10.47 -13.24
C ALA A 160 12.03 -11.01 -14.33
N TYR A 161 13.33 -10.77 -14.21
CA TYR A 161 14.31 -11.27 -15.16
C TYR A 161 14.57 -12.75 -15.02
N GLY A 162 14.82 -13.37 -16.16
CA GLY A 162 15.40 -14.72 -16.20
C GLY A 162 16.84 -14.74 -15.61
N TRP A 163 17.32 -15.94 -15.26
CA TRP A 163 18.61 -16.15 -14.61
C TRP A 163 19.83 -15.48 -15.32
N LYS A 164 19.79 -15.36 -16.64
CA LYS A 164 20.86 -14.70 -17.44
C LYS A 164 20.98 -13.22 -17.12
N HIS A 165 19.87 -12.52 -16.99
CA HIS A 165 19.83 -11.10 -16.65
C HIS A 165 20.26 -10.89 -15.20
N GLN A 166 19.85 -11.78 -14.27
CA GLN A 166 20.31 -11.73 -12.88
C GLN A 166 21.83 -11.90 -12.76
N LEU A 167 22.45 -12.72 -13.62
CA LEU A 167 23.90 -12.86 -13.64
C LEU A 167 24.59 -11.59 -14.14
N VAL A 168 24.08 -10.98 -15.22
CA VAL A 168 24.59 -9.71 -15.74
C VAL A 168 24.47 -8.61 -14.70
N ASP A 169 23.32 -8.50 -14.02
CA ASP A 169 23.09 -7.50 -12.98
C ASP A 169 24.04 -7.67 -11.79
N ARG A 170 24.31 -8.92 -11.38
CA ARG A 170 25.31 -9.19 -10.34
C ARG A 170 26.71 -8.75 -10.74
N LEU A 171 27.11 -9.02 -11.99
CA LEU A 171 28.42 -8.60 -12.52
C LEU A 171 28.52 -7.06 -12.60
N LEU A 172 27.46 -6.41 -13.09
CA LEU A 172 27.39 -4.96 -13.15
C LEU A 172 27.42 -4.33 -11.75
N GLY A 173 26.70 -4.89 -10.79
CA GLY A 173 26.72 -4.45 -9.40
C GLY A 173 28.10 -4.62 -8.73
N TRP A 174 28.85 -5.68 -9.09
CA TRP A 174 30.20 -5.89 -8.58
C TRP A 174 31.20 -4.81 -9.04
N ILE A 175 31.03 -4.28 -10.25
CA ILE A 175 31.85 -3.16 -10.76
C ILE A 175 31.29 -1.78 -10.37
N GLY A 176 30.24 -1.71 -9.53
CA GLY A 176 29.64 -0.47 -9.05
C GLY A 176 28.71 0.22 -10.07
N TYR A 177 28.22 -0.49 -11.08
CA TYR A 177 27.27 0.07 -12.02
C TYR A 177 25.89 0.24 -11.35
N PRO A 178 25.25 1.43 -11.45
CA PRO A 178 23.95 1.67 -10.85
C PRO A 178 22.89 0.71 -11.41
N GLN A 179 22.11 0.10 -10.52
CA GLN A 179 21.01 -0.79 -10.88
C GLN A 179 19.70 -0.25 -10.33
N GLU A 180 18.67 -0.18 -11.15
CA GLU A 180 17.32 0.11 -10.71
C GLU A 180 16.70 -1.13 -10.06
N ARG A 181 16.12 -0.96 -8.87
CA ARG A 181 15.40 -2.03 -8.16
C ARG A 181 14.03 -1.52 -7.76
N ALA A 182 13.03 -2.40 -7.80
CA ALA A 182 11.73 -2.10 -7.24
C ALA A 182 11.80 -2.21 -5.71
N TYR A 183 11.47 -1.13 -5.02
CA TYR A 183 11.36 -1.07 -3.57
C TYR A 183 9.99 -0.52 -3.20
N ASP A 184 9.42 -1.13 -2.16
CA ASP A 184 8.18 -0.68 -1.56
C ASP A 184 8.45 -0.15 -0.15
N LEU A 185 7.65 0.82 0.26
CA LEU A 185 7.53 1.24 1.63
C LEU A 185 6.31 0.56 2.24
N ILE A 186 6.54 -0.29 3.23
CA ILE A 186 5.47 -0.83 4.08
C ILE A 186 5.35 0.01 5.35
N THR A 187 4.16 0.46 5.63
CA THR A 187 3.84 1.21 6.83
C THR A 187 2.71 0.54 7.59
N VAL A 188 2.91 0.35 8.88
CA VAL A 188 1.87 -0.01 9.84
C VAL A 188 1.86 1.09 10.89
N ALA A 189 0.74 1.75 11.03
CA ALA A 189 0.53 2.77 12.03
C ALA A 189 -0.68 2.42 12.90
N ARG A 190 -0.68 2.85 14.15
CA ARG A 190 -1.73 2.61 15.13
C ARG A 190 -2.40 3.93 15.52
N ARG A 191 -3.72 3.95 15.54
CA ARG A 191 -4.44 5.07 16.18
C ARG A 191 -4.32 4.93 17.70
N PRO A 192 -3.83 5.95 18.42
CA PRO A 192 -3.80 5.95 19.89
C PRO A 192 -5.17 5.67 20.50
N VAL A 193 -5.17 5.18 21.75
CA VAL A 193 -6.39 4.90 22.51
C VAL A 193 -6.91 6.17 23.20
#